data_5bd42e5490b9db498fa743d8d4cb0a10
#
_entry.id   5bd42e5490b9db498fa743d8d4cb0a10
#
_cell.length_a   1.000
_cell.length_b   1.000
_cell.length_c   1.000
_cell.angle_alpha   90.00
_cell.angle_beta   90.00
_cell.angle_gamma   90.00
#
_symmetry.space_group_name_H-M   'P 1'
#
loop_
_entity.id
_entity.type
_entity.pdbx_description
1 polymer ?
#
loop_
_entity_poly.entity_id
_entity_poly.type
_entity_poly.pdbx_seq_one_letter_code
_entity_poly.pdbx_strand_id
1 'polypeptide(L)'
;NAVLYYIVLGIIVGLYSVFFSRINRAVFKGFGKVKNQYQKVWIGGLSLGILIALLPALYGEGYITIQKLLNGDFQSLLANSFFSEYKEISWALLIFGALTLIGKTFASVITMGSGGNGGMFGPSVVVGGLLGFVFAFGLNQTGMVHLNVTNFIIAGMAASISGVMHAPLTGIFLAAEIT
;
A
#
# COMPACT_ATOMS: atom_id res chain seq x y z
N ASN A 1 23.30 -6.34 -11.48
CA ASN A 1 22.16 -7.17 -11.96
C ASN A 1 20.88 -6.83 -11.19
N ALA A 2 19.98 -6.08 -11.81
CA ALA A 2 18.70 -5.69 -11.20
C ALA A 2 17.78 -6.92 -10.92
N VAL A 3 17.95 -8.02 -11.62
CA VAL A 3 17.13 -9.25 -11.51
C VAL A 3 17.09 -9.80 -10.08
N LEU A 4 18.23 -9.80 -9.38
CA LEU A 4 18.28 -10.26 -8.00
C LEU A 4 17.36 -9.46 -7.07
N TYR A 5 17.32 -8.14 -7.27
CA TYR A 5 16.48 -7.25 -6.46
C TYR A 5 14.99 -7.44 -6.74
N TYR A 6 14.59 -7.79 -7.99
CA TYR A 6 13.20 -8.16 -8.29
C TYR A 6 12.79 -9.47 -7.61
N ILE A 7 13.70 -10.46 -7.53
CA ILE A 7 13.43 -11.71 -6.81
C ILE A 7 13.22 -11.42 -5.32
N VAL A 8 14.10 -10.61 -4.72
CA VAL A 8 13.99 -10.22 -3.30
C VAL A 8 12.68 -9.45 -3.06
N LEU A 9 12.35 -8.50 -3.93
CA LEU A 9 11.06 -7.80 -3.86
C LEU A 9 9.88 -8.77 -3.92
N GLY A 10 9.92 -9.74 -4.85
CA GLY A 10 8.87 -10.76 -4.98
C GLY A 10 8.67 -11.57 -3.69
N ILE A 11 9.76 -11.96 -3.02
CA ILE A 11 9.71 -12.66 -1.73
C ILE A 11 9.08 -11.77 -0.65
N ILE A 12 9.50 -10.49 -0.55
CA ILE A 12 8.96 -9.53 0.42
C ILE A 12 7.46 -9.31 0.19
N VAL A 13 7.05 -9.08 -1.06
CA VAL A 13 5.64 -8.90 -1.43
C VAL A 13 4.84 -10.17 -1.15
N GLY A 14 5.40 -11.35 -1.41
CA GLY A 14 4.77 -12.63 -1.08
C GLY A 14 4.52 -12.78 0.42
N LEU A 15 5.51 -12.49 1.26
CA LEU A 15 5.37 -12.50 2.73
C LEU A 15 4.33 -11.47 3.19
N TYR A 16 4.35 -10.28 2.60
CA TYR A 16 3.38 -9.23 2.90
C TYR A 16 1.95 -9.63 2.49
N SER A 17 1.79 -10.36 1.40
CA SER A 17 0.48 -10.87 0.96
C SER A 17 -0.12 -11.85 1.97
N VAL A 18 0.71 -12.68 2.60
CA VAL A 18 0.28 -13.56 3.71
C VAL A 18 -0.16 -12.74 4.93
N PHE A 19 0.61 -11.71 5.28
CA PHE A 19 0.27 -10.78 6.36
C PHE A 19 -1.06 -10.07 6.08
N PHE A 20 -1.23 -9.50 4.89
CA PHE A 20 -2.46 -8.85 4.44
C PHE A 20 -3.67 -9.79 4.57
N SER A 21 -3.55 -11.02 4.06
CA SER A 21 -4.61 -12.03 4.13
C SER A 21 -4.96 -12.45 5.58
N ARG A 22 -3.97 -12.47 6.47
CA ARG A 22 -4.19 -12.76 7.90
C ARG A 22 -4.95 -11.63 8.58
N ILE A 23 -4.55 -10.37 8.36
CA ILE A 23 -5.24 -9.21 8.90
C ILE A 23 -6.68 -9.17 8.39
N ASN A 24 -6.87 -9.39 7.07
CA ASN A 24 -8.19 -9.42 6.47
C ASN A 24 -9.11 -10.41 7.21
N ARG A 25 -8.66 -11.66 7.37
CA ARG A 25 -9.45 -12.69 8.10
C ARG A 25 -9.70 -12.33 9.56
N ALA A 26 -8.71 -11.75 10.25
CA ALA A 26 -8.83 -11.37 11.65
C ALA A 26 -9.87 -10.25 11.85
N VAL A 27 -9.82 -9.22 11.02
CA VAL A 27 -10.74 -8.07 11.10
C VAL A 27 -12.15 -8.48 10.70
N PHE A 28 -12.32 -9.26 9.62
CA PHE A 28 -13.63 -9.79 9.24
C PHE A 28 -14.24 -10.66 10.35
N LYS A 29 -13.43 -11.50 11.01
CA LYS A 29 -13.88 -12.31 12.17
C LYS A 29 -14.26 -11.41 13.35
N GLY A 30 -13.53 -10.32 13.58
CA GLY A 30 -13.84 -9.32 14.60
C GLY A 30 -15.20 -8.65 14.35
N PHE A 31 -15.39 -8.09 13.15
CA PHE A 31 -16.66 -7.47 12.76
C PHE A 31 -17.82 -8.48 12.69
N GLY A 32 -17.54 -9.75 12.37
CA GLY A 32 -18.56 -10.81 12.38
C GLY A 32 -19.21 -11.05 13.75
N LYS A 33 -18.50 -10.73 14.85
CA LYS A 33 -19.04 -10.85 16.21
C LYS A 33 -20.02 -9.73 16.58
N VAL A 34 -19.97 -8.59 15.88
CA VAL A 34 -20.88 -7.46 16.12
C VAL A 34 -22.18 -7.73 15.40
N LYS A 35 -23.25 -7.97 16.14
CA LYS A 35 -24.58 -8.31 15.58
C LYS A 35 -25.30 -7.11 14.95
N ASN A 36 -25.11 -5.91 15.50
CA ASN A 36 -25.80 -4.72 15.04
C ASN A 36 -25.02 -4.05 13.90
N GLN A 37 -25.67 -3.91 12.74
CA GLN A 37 -25.09 -3.34 11.55
C GLN A 37 -24.70 -1.86 11.72
N TYR A 38 -25.50 -1.09 12.46
CA TYR A 38 -25.18 0.30 12.76
C TYR A 38 -23.90 0.43 13.61
N GLN A 39 -23.70 -0.48 14.59
CA GLN A 39 -22.47 -0.50 15.38
C GLN A 39 -21.25 -0.81 14.53
N LYS A 40 -21.35 -1.72 13.55
CA LYS A 40 -20.24 -2.00 12.61
C LYS A 40 -19.83 -0.74 11.85
N VAL A 41 -20.82 -0.01 11.31
CA VAL A 41 -20.57 1.22 10.55
C VAL A 41 -19.93 2.29 11.43
N TRP A 42 -20.44 2.48 12.66
CA TRP A 42 -19.87 3.46 13.59
C TRP A 42 -18.45 3.12 14.00
N ILE A 43 -18.17 1.88 14.38
CA ILE A 43 -16.83 1.44 14.75
C ILE A 43 -15.88 1.57 13.56
N GLY A 44 -16.29 1.11 12.37
CA GLY A 44 -15.48 1.21 11.17
C GLY A 44 -15.24 2.66 10.75
N GLY A 45 -16.29 3.48 10.72
CA GLY A 45 -16.20 4.89 10.33
C GLY A 45 -15.31 5.70 11.27
N LEU A 46 -15.47 5.52 12.59
CA LEU A 46 -14.61 6.19 13.58
C LEU A 46 -13.15 5.77 13.45
N SER A 47 -12.89 4.47 13.32
CA SER A 47 -11.53 3.94 13.14
C SER A 47 -10.88 4.47 11.88
N LEU A 48 -11.61 4.51 10.76
CA LEU A 48 -11.14 5.07 9.49
C LEU A 48 -10.92 6.58 9.59
N GLY A 49 -11.83 7.30 10.23
CA GLY A 49 -11.69 8.75 10.44
C GLY A 49 -10.41 9.10 11.19
N ILE A 50 -10.08 8.37 12.26
CA ILE A 50 -8.84 8.54 13.01
C ILE A 50 -7.62 8.21 12.12
N LEU A 51 -7.65 7.09 11.40
CA LEU A 51 -6.55 6.69 10.50
C LEU A 51 -6.29 7.74 9.42
N ILE A 52 -7.34 8.27 8.79
CA ILE A 52 -7.22 9.27 7.73
C ILE A 52 -6.77 10.63 8.32
N ALA A 53 -7.21 10.98 9.52
CA ALA A 53 -6.76 12.20 10.18
C ALA A 53 -5.25 12.16 10.49
N LEU A 54 -4.73 10.98 10.89
CA LEU A 54 -3.30 10.78 11.16
C LEU A 54 -2.48 10.67 9.85
N LEU A 55 -3.02 10.01 8.84
CA LEU A 55 -2.36 9.73 7.56
C LEU A 55 -3.28 10.15 6.40
N PRO A 56 -3.29 11.44 6.00
CA PRO A 56 -4.14 11.92 4.91
C PRO A 56 -3.91 11.21 3.57
N ALA A 57 -2.73 10.63 3.35
CA ALA A 57 -2.43 9.81 2.18
C ALA A 57 -3.31 8.54 2.06
N LEU A 58 -4.03 8.16 3.12
CA LEU A 58 -4.98 7.04 3.10
C LEU A 58 -6.32 7.40 2.48
N TYR A 59 -6.60 8.68 2.29
CA TYR A 59 -7.86 9.13 1.71
C TYR A 59 -8.03 8.63 0.27
N GLY A 60 -9.23 8.17 -0.04
CA GLY A 60 -9.56 7.63 -1.36
C GLY A 60 -8.93 6.26 -1.65
N GLU A 61 -8.95 5.87 -2.91
CA GLU A 61 -8.44 4.56 -3.36
C GLU A 61 -6.91 4.47 -3.35
N GLY A 62 -6.21 5.61 -3.43
CA GLY A 62 -4.74 5.70 -3.43
C GLY A 62 -4.12 5.66 -4.83
N TYR A 63 -4.90 5.56 -5.91
CA TYR A 63 -4.38 5.58 -7.28
C TYR A 63 -3.65 6.88 -7.62
N ILE A 64 -4.16 8.02 -7.14
CA ILE A 64 -3.52 9.33 -7.33
C ILE A 64 -2.12 9.33 -6.69
N THR A 65 -1.98 8.72 -5.51
CA THR A 65 -0.70 8.60 -4.83
C THR A 65 0.29 7.76 -5.66
N ILE A 66 -0.16 6.62 -6.17
CA ILE A 66 0.68 5.76 -7.02
C ILE A 66 1.05 6.46 -8.32
N GLN A 67 0.13 7.17 -8.97
CA GLN A 67 0.41 7.94 -10.18
C GLN A 67 1.48 9.00 -9.97
N LYS A 68 1.43 9.72 -8.85
CA LYS A 68 2.47 10.70 -8.49
C LYS A 68 3.82 10.04 -8.25
N LEU A 69 3.83 8.89 -7.56
CA LEU A 69 5.06 8.12 -7.34
C LEU A 69 5.66 7.59 -8.65
N LEU A 70 4.84 7.14 -9.60
CA LEU A 70 5.29 6.69 -10.92
C LEU A 70 5.90 7.84 -11.74
N ASN A 71 5.39 9.06 -11.57
CA ASN A 71 5.91 10.27 -12.19
C ASN A 71 7.16 10.83 -11.48
N GLY A 72 7.64 10.16 -10.41
CA GLY A 72 8.81 10.61 -9.65
C GLY A 72 8.54 11.71 -8.62
N ASP A 73 7.28 12.09 -8.41
CA ASP A 73 6.88 13.06 -7.38
C ASP A 73 6.72 12.36 -6.01
N PHE A 74 7.86 11.96 -5.43
CA PHE A 74 7.89 11.27 -4.14
C PHE A 74 7.50 12.19 -2.97
N GLN A 75 7.73 13.50 -3.10
CA GLN A 75 7.41 14.48 -2.06
C GLN A 75 5.90 14.65 -1.86
N SER A 76 5.10 14.30 -2.86
CA SER A 76 3.64 14.33 -2.77
C SER A 76 3.06 13.39 -1.72
N LEU A 77 3.78 12.34 -1.30
CA LEU A 77 3.39 11.47 -0.20
C LEU A 77 3.18 12.23 1.11
N LEU A 78 4.03 13.22 1.38
CA LEU A 78 3.97 14.06 2.58
C LEU A 78 3.08 15.29 2.40
N ALA A 79 2.57 15.55 1.18
CA ALA A 79 1.67 16.66 0.92
C ALA A 79 0.39 16.51 1.76
N ASN A 80 -0.03 17.59 2.40
CA ASN A 80 -1.21 17.65 3.29
C ASN A 80 -1.11 16.78 4.56
N SER A 81 0.08 16.31 4.94
CA SER A 81 0.30 15.65 6.22
C SER A 81 0.90 16.61 7.25
N PHE A 82 0.77 16.28 8.54
CA PHE A 82 1.46 17.00 9.62
C PHE A 82 2.98 17.00 9.47
N PHE A 83 3.53 16.14 8.61
CA PHE A 83 4.96 15.99 8.32
C PHE A 83 5.37 16.71 7.03
N SER A 84 4.56 17.62 6.51
CA SER A 84 4.84 18.35 5.27
C SER A 84 6.12 19.19 5.30
N GLU A 85 6.59 19.59 6.48
CA GLU A 85 7.85 20.32 6.68
C GLU A 85 9.09 19.45 6.41
N TYR A 86 8.97 18.12 6.52
CA TYR A 86 10.06 17.15 6.36
C TYR A 86 10.17 16.57 4.94
N LYS A 87 9.57 17.21 3.93
CA LYS A 87 9.54 16.72 2.53
C LYS A 87 10.90 16.49 1.91
N GLU A 88 11.90 17.23 2.33
CA GLU A 88 13.27 17.15 1.78
C GLU A 88 14.09 16.03 2.45
N ILE A 89 13.61 15.47 3.54
CA ILE A 89 14.32 14.43 4.27
C ILE A 89 13.94 13.07 3.70
N SER A 90 14.87 12.43 3.02
CA SER A 90 14.67 11.12 2.38
C SER A 90 14.18 10.04 3.35
N TRP A 91 14.68 10.03 4.60
CA TRP A 91 14.22 9.10 5.62
C TRP A 91 12.78 9.33 6.07
N ALA A 92 12.33 10.58 6.09
CA ALA A 92 10.94 10.89 6.40
C ALA A 92 9.99 10.32 5.33
N LEU A 93 10.36 10.41 4.06
CA LEU A 93 9.62 9.80 2.94
C LEU A 93 9.51 8.28 3.09
N LEU A 94 10.60 7.60 3.47
CA LEU A 94 10.60 6.15 3.69
C LEU A 94 9.68 5.74 4.85
N ILE A 95 9.81 6.41 5.99
CA ILE A 95 9.00 6.12 7.18
C ILE A 95 7.53 6.36 6.88
N PHE A 96 7.22 7.50 6.22
CA PHE A 96 5.84 7.83 5.89
C PHE A 96 5.26 6.88 4.82
N GLY A 97 6.06 6.46 3.84
CA GLY A 97 5.69 5.43 2.87
C GLY A 97 5.36 4.10 3.54
N ALA A 98 6.19 3.66 4.49
CA ALA A 98 5.97 2.44 5.27
C ALA A 98 4.73 2.54 6.17
N LEU A 99 4.51 3.70 6.82
CA LEU A 99 3.30 3.95 7.62
C LEU A 99 2.04 3.97 6.75
N THR A 100 2.10 4.61 5.58
CA THR A 100 0.99 4.63 4.61
C THR A 100 0.67 3.23 4.10
N LEU A 101 1.68 2.41 3.82
CA LEU A 101 1.55 1.02 3.41
C LEU A 101 0.75 0.20 4.47
N ILE A 102 1.19 0.26 5.72
CA ILE A 102 0.53 -0.45 6.83
C ILE A 102 -0.87 0.12 7.05
N GLY A 103 -1.00 1.44 7.12
CA GLY A 103 -2.27 2.15 7.29
C GLY A 103 -3.28 1.80 6.20
N LYS A 104 -2.84 1.72 4.93
CA LYS A 104 -3.70 1.36 3.79
C LYS A 104 -4.25 -0.05 3.91
N THR A 105 -3.43 -0.99 4.38
CA THR A 105 -3.89 -2.36 4.65
C THR A 105 -5.02 -2.36 5.67
N PHE A 106 -4.82 -1.69 6.83
CA PHE A 106 -5.87 -1.63 7.85
C PHE A 106 -7.11 -0.86 7.39
N ALA A 107 -6.93 0.30 6.74
CA ALA A 107 -8.04 1.10 6.24
C ALA A 107 -8.93 0.29 5.29
N SER A 108 -8.34 -0.41 4.33
CA SER A 108 -9.07 -1.21 3.35
C SER A 108 -9.85 -2.35 3.99
N VAL A 109 -9.22 -3.06 4.92
CA VAL A 109 -9.84 -4.20 5.59
C VAL A 109 -10.93 -3.76 6.55
N ILE A 110 -10.75 -2.64 7.27
CA ILE A 110 -11.78 -2.04 8.14
C ILE A 110 -12.98 -1.60 7.30
N THR A 111 -12.75 -0.93 6.16
CA THR A 111 -13.83 -0.50 5.26
C THR A 111 -14.71 -1.68 4.85
N MET A 112 -14.11 -2.75 4.35
CA MET A 112 -14.86 -3.94 3.93
C MET A 112 -15.50 -4.68 5.12
N GLY A 113 -14.78 -4.82 6.23
CA GLY A 113 -15.27 -5.50 7.43
C GLY A 113 -16.45 -4.78 8.10
N SER A 114 -16.50 -3.45 8.02
CA SER A 114 -17.60 -2.64 8.57
C SER A 114 -18.85 -2.58 7.69
N GLY A 115 -18.79 -3.19 6.48
CA GLY A 115 -19.91 -3.20 5.54
C GLY A 115 -19.81 -2.15 4.43
N GLY A 116 -18.66 -1.49 4.29
CA GLY A 116 -18.40 -0.59 3.18
C GLY A 116 -18.31 -1.34 1.85
N ASN A 117 -18.81 -0.71 0.78
CA ASN A 117 -18.66 -1.25 -0.56
C ASN A 117 -17.23 -1.00 -1.06
N GLY A 118 -16.48 -2.07 -1.30
CA GLY A 118 -15.10 -1.99 -1.74
C GLY A 118 -14.58 -3.34 -2.21
N GLY A 119 -13.46 -3.32 -2.92
CA GLY A 119 -12.76 -4.52 -3.41
C GLY A 119 -11.33 -4.59 -2.90
N MET A 120 -10.74 -5.77 -2.95
CA MET A 120 -9.33 -5.95 -2.55
C MET A 120 -8.35 -5.57 -3.67
N PHE A 121 -8.84 -5.41 -4.90
CA PHE A 121 -7.99 -5.13 -6.06
C PHE A 121 -7.26 -3.78 -5.91
N GLY A 122 -7.98 -2.69 -5.77
CA GLY A 122 -7.40 -1.35 -5.62
C GLY A 122 -6.38 -1.26 -4.47
N PRO A 123 -6.76 -1.66 -3.25
CA PRO A 123 -5.83 -1.69 -2.13
C PRO A 123 -4.58 -2.54 -2.35
N SER A 124 -4.71 -3.71 -3.00
CA SER A 124 -3.53 -4.57 -3.27
C SER A 124 -2.56 -3.93 -4.25
N VAL A 125 -3.06 -3.25 -5.29
CA VAL A 125 -2.25 -2.46 -6.23
C VAL A 125 -1.45 -1.39 -5.48
N VAL A 126 -2.15 -0.59 -4.67
CA VAL A 126 -1.53 0.53 -3.93
C VAL A 126 -0.49 0.04 -2.92
N VAL A 127 -0.83 -0.99 -2.16
CA VAL A 127 0.09 -1.61 -1.20
C VAL A 127 1.32 -2.19 -1.89
N GLY A 128 1.14 -2.88 -3.02
CA GLY A 128 2.25 -3.40 -3.82
C GLY A 128 3.15 -2.30 -4.37
N GLY A 129 2.57 -1.23 -4.89
CA GLY A 129 3.32 -0.07 -5.37
C GLY A 129 4.11 0.63 -4.27
N LEU A 130 3.51 0.83 -3.09
CA LEU A 130 4.21 1.39 -1.92
C LEU A 130 5.33 0.47 -1.43
N LEU A 131 5.15 -0.86 -1.46
CA LEU A 131 6.22 -1.82 -1.14
C LEU A 131 7.39 -1.68 -2.11
N GLY A 132 7.11 -1.63 -3.41
CA GLY A 132 8.12 -1.41 -4.44
C GLY A 132 8.87 -0.09 -4.24
N PHE A 133 8.13 0.99 -3.92
CA PHE A 133 8.69 2.29 -3.60
C PHE A 133 9.63 2.23 -2.39
N VAL A 134 9.13 1.77 -1.24
CA VAL A 134 9.90 1.71 0.01
C VAL A 134 11.15 0.85 -0.16
N PHE A 135 11.05 -0.27 -0.89
CA PHE A 135 12.17 -1.16 -1.16
C PHE A 135 13.25 -0.49 -2.02
N ALA A 136 12.89 0.00 -3.21
CA ALA A 136 13.86 0.56 -4.15
C ALA A 136 14.42 1.90 -3.68
N PHE A 137 13.56 2.79 -3.18
CA PHE A 137 13.97 4.08 -2.64
C PHE A 137 14.86 3.89 -1.40
N GLY A 138 14.50 2.95 -0.51
CA GLY A 138 15.28 2.62 0.68
C GLY A 138 16.68 2.10 0.33
N LEU A 139 16.80 1.19 -0.64
CA LEU A 139 18.09 0.70 -1.09
C LEU A 139 18.93 1.81 -1.75
N ASN A 140 18.31 2.69 -2.53
CA ASN A 140 19.03 3.82 -3.13
C ASN A 140 19.62 4.77 -2.08
N GLN A 141 18.96 4.93 -0.91
CA GLN A 141 19.47 5.76 0.19
C GLN A 141 20.75 5.18 0.84
N THR A 142 21.00 3.89 0.70
CA THR A 142 22.26 3.30 1.21
C THR A 142 23.48 3.68 0.38
N GLY A 143 23.29 4.25 -0.82
CA GLY A 143 24.36 4.61 -1.75
C GLY A 143 25.05 3.44 -2.44
N MET A 144 24.66 2.19 -2.12
CA MET A 144 25.30 0.99 -2.67
C MET A 144 24.77 0.61 -4.05
N VAL A 145 23.54 1.02 -4.36
CA VAL A 145 22.83 0.68 -5.61
C VAL A 145 22.00 1.83 -6.10
N HIS A 146 21.82 1.90 -7.43
CA HIS A 146 20.92 2.82 -8.10
C HIS A 146 19.85 2.03 -8.84
N LEU A 147 18.70 1.84 -8.19
CA LEU A 147 17.55 1.15 -8.76
C LEU A 147 16.56 2.16 -9.35
N ASN A 148 15.96 1.83 -10.47
CA ASN A 148 14.86 2.61 -11.02
C ASN A 148 13.61 2.39 -10.17
N VAL A 149 13.27 3.37 -9.32
CA VAL A 149 12.17 3.28 -8.35
C VAL A 149 10.84 2.99 -9.04
N THR A 150 10.57 3.63 -10.18
CA THR A 150 9.33 3.43 -10.95
C THR A 150 9.13 1.99 -11.36
N ASN A 151 10.18 1.33 -11.88
CA ASN A 151 10.10 -0.06 -12.29
C ASN A 151 9.81 -1.00 -11.10
N PHE A 152 10.36 -0.68 -9.93
CA PHE A 152 10.10 -1.46 -8.71
C PHE A 152 8.69 -1.21 -8.14
N ILE A 153 8.13 -0.01 -8.31
CA ILE A 153 6.72 0.27 -7.99
C ILE A 153 5.82 -0.61 -8.85
N ILE A 154 6.03 -0.65 -10.17
CA ILE A 154 5.24 -1.45 -11.11
C ILE A 154 5.37 -2.95 -10.79
N ALA A 155 6.59 -3.43 -10.57
CA ALA A 155 6.82 -4.82 -10.20
C ALA A 155 6.14 -5.19 -8.87
N GLY A 156 6.18 -4.29 -7.88
CA GLY A 156 5.48 -4.46 -6.61
C GLY A 156 3.97 -4.54 -6.75
N MET A 157 3.38 -3.69 -7.61
CA MET A 157 1.94 -3.73 -7.93
C MET A 157 1.55 -5.09 -8.52
N ALA A 158 2.28 -5.56 -9.54
CA ALA A 158 2.04 -6.85 -10.18
C ALA A 158 2.21 -8.03 -9.21
N ALA A 159 3.27 -8.02 -8.40
CA ALA A 159 3.53 -9.06 -7.42
C ALA A 159 2.46 -9.12 -6.31
N SER A 160 1.95 -7.95 -5.86
CA SER A 160 0.91 -7.88 -4.84
C SER A 160 -0.44 -8.42 -5.36
N ILE A 161 -0.83 -8.08 -6.59
CA ILE A 161 -2.03 -8.67 -7.21
C ILE A 161 -1.88 -10.19 -7.28
N SER A 162 -0.72 -10.67 -7.72
CA SER A 162 -0.44 -12.10 -7.83
C SER A 162 -0.55 -12.80 -6.47
N GLY A 163 -0.01 -12.19 -5.41
CA GLY A 163 0.02 -12.79 -4.08
C GLY A 163 -1.29 -12.66 -3.29
N VAL A 164 -1.97 -11.52 -3.36
CA VAL A 164 -3.19 -11.25 -2.59
C VAL A 164 -4.43 -11.81 -3.30
N MET A 165 -4.51 -11.63 -4.62
CA MET A 165 -5.68 -12.02 -5.42
C MET A 165 -5.52 -13.39 -6.07
N HIS A 166 -4.34 -14.02 -5.97
CA HIS A 166 -4.00 -15.26 -6.68
C HIS A 166 -4.21 -15.16 -8.21
N ALA A 167 -3.95 -13.97 -8.78
CA ALA A 167 -4.17 -13.65 -10.18
C ALA A 167 -2.86 -13.19 -10.86
N PRO A 168 -1.88 -14.09 -11.08
CA PRO A 168 -0.57 -13.70 -11.62
C PRO A 168 -0.64 -13.14 -13.03
N LEU A 169 -1.52 -13.65 -13.88
CA LEU A 169 -1.71 -13.12 -15.23
C LEU A 169 -2.22 -11.68 -15.21
N THR A 170 -3.19 -11.38 -14.37
CA THR A 170 -3.70 -10.01 -14.20
C THR A 170 -2.57 -9.06 -13.74
N GLY A 171 -1.70 -9.52 -12.84
CA GLY A 171 -0.54 -8.74 -12.39
C GLY A 171 0.44 -8.45 -13.53
N ILE A 172 0.72 -9.43 -14.38
CA ILE A 172 1.62 -9.28 -15.55
C ILE A 172 1.02 -8.30 -16.55
N PHE A 173 -0.26 -8.46 -16.91
CA PHE A 173 -0.94 -7.57 -17.87
C PHE A 173 -1.02 -6.14 -17.34
N LEU A 174 -1.31 -5.94 -16.06
CA LEU A 174 -1.31 -4.62 -15.46
C LEU A 174 0.07 -3.95 -15.56
N ALA A 175 1.14 -4.70 -15.24
CA ALA A 175 2.50 -4.20 -15.37
C ALA A 175 2.81 -3.80 -16.83
N ALA A 176 2.41 -4.62 -17.80
CA ALA A 176 2.63 -4.36 -19.21
C ALA A 176 1.80 -3.17 -19.75
N GLU A 177 0.64 -2.88 -19.17
CA GLU A 177 -0.21 -1.75 -19.57
C GLU A 177 0.33 -0.41 -19.04
N ILE A 178 1.01 -0.43 -17.89
CA ILE A 178 1.52 0.78 -17.25
C ILE A 178 2.93 1.15 -17.76
N THR A 179 3.67 0.18 -18.32
CA THR A 179 5.02 0.40 -18.88
C THR A 179 4.98 0.79 -20.35
#